data_ea720aca3c3b286ad786babf3f588ee9
#
_entry.id   ea720aca3c3b286ad786babf3f588ee9
#
_cell.length_a   1.000
_cell.length_b   1.000
_cell.length_c   1.000
_cell.angle_alpha   90.00
_cell.angle_beta   90.00
_cell.angle_gamma   90.00
#
_symmetry.space_group_name_H-M   'P 1'
#
loop_
_entity.id
_entity.type
_entity.pdbx_description
1 polymer ?
#
loop_
_entity_poly.entity_id
_entity_poly.type
_entity_poly.pdbx_seq_one_letter_code
_entity_poly.pdbx_strand_id
1 'polypeptide(L)'
;MLEIRDVETISKKNLNHSKRSYKKKQILLYDTKRRIDDFINKLKHRQNSQYEDLPHFIISKMGDVYRLLDTKYHSKTFGDKEIDCRQIKIAVENLGWLNKNTITGYYSNWIGDPFRSEPFVRSWRDKFYWDRYSEPQMECLIELCLDLCNTHNIKERIVPSNGFI
;
A
#
# COMPACT_ATOMS: atom_id res chain seq x y z
N MET A 1 -14.37 -5.64 -15.11
CA MET A 1 -13.17 -6.52 -15.06
C MET A 1 -11.98 -5.62 -14.76
N LEU A 2 -11.31 -5.86 -13.66
CA LEU A 2 -10.20 -5.05 -13.17
C LEU A 2 -9.00 -5.16 -14.13
N GLU A 3 -8.54 -4.02 -14.66
CA GLU A 3 -7.31 -3.96 -15.45
C GLU A 3 -6.10 -3.90 -14.52
N ILE A 4 -5.27 -4.94 -14.54
CA ILE A 4 -4.05 -5.00 -13.72
C ILE A 4 -2.85 -4.78 -14.64
N ARG A 5 -2.07 -3.73 -14.36
CA ARG A 5 -0.86 -3.38 -15.11
C ARG A 5 0.36 -3.98 -14.41
N ASP A 6 1.13 -4.77 -15.13
CA ASP A 6 2.40 -5.29 -14.61
C ASP A 6 3.49 -4.22 -14.60
N VAL A 7 4.15 -4.02 -13.48
CA VAL A 7 5.30 -3.12 -13.37
C VAL A 7 6.58 -3.93 -13.66
N GLU A 8 6.93 -4.06 -14.95
CA GLU A 8 8.13 -4.79 -15.38
C GLU A 8 9.45 -4.13 -14.96
N THR A 9 9.42 -2.84 -14.69
CA THR A 9 10.62 -1.99 -14.48
C THR A 9 11.22 -2.07 -13.09
N ILE A 10 10.59 -2.74 -12.14
CA ILE A 10 11.20 -2.98 -10.85
C ILE A 10 12.15 -4.17 -11.03
N SER A 11 13.44 -3.87 -11.19
CA SER A 11 14.47 -4.89 -11.37
C SER A 11 14.35 -5.96 -10.28
N LYS A 12 14.07 -7.19 -10.69
CA LYS A 12 13.97 -8.37 -9.79
C LYS A 12 15.23 -8.60 -8.96
N LYS A 13 16.35 -7.93 -9.30
CA LYS A 13 17.62 -8.02 -8.58
C LYS A 13 17.65 -7.20 -7.29
N ASN A 14 16.85 -6.14 -7.19
CA ASN A 14 16.88 -5.21 -6.06
C ASN A 14 15.75 -5.43 -5.07
N LEU A 15 14.88 -6.41 -5.33
CA LEU A 15 13.71 -6.67 -4.49
C LEU A 15 13.93 -7.96 -3.71
N ASN A 16 14.03 -7.80 -2.41
CA ASN A 16 14.19 -8.94 -1.50
C ASN A 16 12.84 -9.62 -1.29
N HIS A 17 12.58 -10.64 -2.10
CA HIS A 17 11.39 -11.47 -1.97
C HIS A 17 11.76 -12.96 -2.05
N SER A 18 11.00 -13.78 -1.36
CA SER A 18 11.17 -15.23 -1.45
C SER A 18 10.45 -15.78 -2.68
N LYS A 19 11.15 -16.65 -3.43
CA LYS A 19 10.56 -17.39 -4.54
C LYS A 19 9.76 -18.63 -4.11
N ARG A 20 9.71 -18.94 -2.80
CA ARG A 20 8.87 -20.01 -2.28
C ARG A 20 7.40 -19.61 -2.36
N SER A 21 6.57 -20.52 -2.87
CA SER A 21 5.12 -20.36 -2.87
C SER A 21 4.55 -20.76 -1.50
N TYR A 22 3.61 -19.97 -1.00
CA TYR A 22 2.90 -20.21 0.26
C TYR A 22 1.40 -19.98 0.08
N LYS A 23 0.60 -20.79 0.79
CA LYS A 23 -0.85 -20.58 0.85
C LYS A 23 -1.17 -19.26 1.54
N LYS A 24 -1.83 -18.36 0.81
CA LYS A 24 -2.28 -17.08 1.36
C LYS A 24 -3.48 -17.26 2.27
N LYS A 25 -3.57 -16.45 3.33
CA LYS A 25 -4.63 -16.52 4.33
C LYS A 25 -5.25 -15.17 4.67
N GLN A 26 -4.59 -14.08 4.29
CA GLN A 26 -5.05 -12.73 4.61
C GLN A 26 -4.52 -11.69 3.61
N ILE A 27 -5.22 -10.59 3.53
CA ILE A 27 -4.83 -9.40 2.77
C ILE A 27 -4.43 -8.33 3.77
N LEU A 28 -3.24 -7.75 3.60
CA LEU A 28 -2.74 -6.61 4.36
C LEU A 28 -2.91 -5.35 3.52
N LEU A 29 -3.68 -4.39 4.04
CA LEU A 29 -3.88 -3.08 3.43
C LEU A 29 -3.06 -2.02 4.17
N TYR A 30 -2.37 -1.17 3.44
CA TYR A 30 -1.65 -0.02 4.00
C TYR A 30 -1.53 1.11 2.98
N ASP A 31 -1.26 2.31 3.47
CA ASP A 31 -1.05 3.48 2.62
C ASP A 31 0.44 3.64 2.23
N THR A 32 0.69 4.27 1.08
CA THR A 32 2.05 4.52 0.60
C THR A 32 2.77 5.63 1.36
N LYS A 33 2.06 6.47 2.11
CA LYS A 33 2.52 7.71 2.76
C LYS A 33 3.12 8.73 1.79
N ARG A 34 2.97 8.53 0.48
CA ARG A 34 3.50 9.37 -0.59
C ARG A 34 2.79 9.10 -1.91
N ARG A 35 3.08 9.91 -2.93
CA ARG A 35 2.56 9.70 -4.27
C ARG A 35 3.11 8.42 -4.88
N ILE A 36 2.34 7.80 -5.77
CA ILE A 36 2.68 6.51 -6.36
C ILE A 36 4.03 6.53 -7.09
N ASP A 37 4.33 7.59 -7.86
CA ASP A 37 5.58 7.69 -8.60
C ASP A 37 6.80 7.74 -7.67
N ASP A 38 6.73 8.53 -6.60
CA ASP A 38 7.78 8.58 -5.58
C ASP A 38 7.91 7.25 -4.85
N PHE A 39 6.79 6.59 -4.55
CA PHE A 39 6.81 5.28 -3.91
C PHE A 39 7.49 4.23 -4.81
N ILE A 40 7.12 4.16 -6.09
CA ILE A 40 7.72 3.23 -7.07
C ILE A 40 9.20 3.56 -7.27
N ASN A 41 9.55 4.85 -7.41
CA ASN A 41 10.94 5.27 -7.56
C ASN A 41 11.78 4.86 -6.35
N LYS A 42 11.26 5.02 -5.14
CA LYS A 42 11.93 4.55 -3.94
C LYS A 42 12.10 3.03 -3.88
N LEU A 43 11.13 2.27 -4.35
CA LEU A 43 11.28 0.83 -4.51
C LEU A 43 12.40 0.45 -5.48
N LYS A 44 12.54 1.18 -6.59
CA LYS A 44 13.61 0.95 -7.61
C LYS A 44 15.01 1.24 -7.08
N HIS A 45 15.16 2.26 -6.22
CA HIS A 45 16.44 2.72 -5.70
C HIS A 45 16.83 2.08 -4.36
N ARG A 46 16.04 1.16 -3.84
CA ARG A 46 16.40 0.40 -2.64
C ARG A 46 17.65 -0.43 -2.89
N GLN A 47 18.70 -0.13 -2.14
CA GLN A 47 19.93 -0.92 -2.14
C GLN A 47 19.99 -1.77 -0.87
N ASN A 48 20.42 -3.03 -1.04
CA ASN A 48 20.86 -3.90 0.04
C ASN A 48 20.02 -3.89 1.32
N SER A 49 18.83 -4.47 1.25
CA SER A 49 17.96 -4.77 2.41
C SER A 49 17.49 -3.60 3.27
N GLN A 50 17.60 -2.36 2.85
CA GLN A 50 17.17 -1.22 3.67
C GLN A 50 15.65 -1.17 3.93
N TYR A 51 14.84 -1.75 3.08
CA TYR A 51 13.39 -1.93 3.29
C TYR A 51 12.97 -3.19 2.54
N GLU A 52 12.66 -4.22 3.26
CA GLU A 52 12.30 -5.52 2.69
C GLU A 52 10.82 -5.62 2.30
N ASP A 53 10.02 -4.59 2.65
CA ASP A 53 8.60 -4.57 2.33
C ASP A 53 8.34 -4.20 0.87
N LEU A 54 7.77 -5.15 0.14
CA LEU A 54 7.32 -4.98 -1.23
C LEU A 54 5.84 -5.37 -1.30
N PRO A 55 4.95 -4.46 -1.69
CA PRO A 55 3.55 -4.84 -1.93
C PRO A 55 3.43 -5.75 -3.15
N HIS A 56 2.40 -6.59 -3.16
CA HIS A 56 2.02 -7.34 -4.35
C HIS A 56 1.33 -6.41 -5.35
N PHE A 57 0.49 -5.52 -4.84
CA PHE A 57 -0.25 -4.54 -5.63
C PHE A 57 -0.11 -3.14 -5.07
N ILE A 58 -0.21 -2.15 -5.96
CA ILE A 58 -0.39 -0.74 -5.60
C ILE A 58 -1.62 -0.22 -6.34
N ILE A 59 -2.44 0.58 -5.65
CA ILE A 59 -3.60 1.25 -6.25
C ILE A 59 -3.35 2.75 -6.25
N SER A 60 -3.41 3.37 -7.44
CA SER A 60 -3.24 4.81 -7.62
C SER A 60 -4.46 5.61 -7.15
N LYS A 61 -4.34 6.94 -7.02
CA LYS A 61 -5.48 7.85 -6.78
C LYS A 61 -6.58 7.76 -7.84
N MET A 62 -6.21 7.35 -9.06
CA MET A 62 -7.14 7.21 -10.18
C MET A 62 -7.81 5.83 -10.24
N GLY A 63 -7.45 4.90 -9.34
CA GLY A 63 -7.95 3.53 -9.34
C GLY A 63 -7.14 2.58 -10.23
N ASP A 64 -6.02 3.02 -10.83
CA ASP A 64 -5.16 2.09 -11.57
C ASP A 64 -4.52 1.09 -10.61
N VAL A 65 -4.51 -0.18 -11.00
CA VAL A 65 -3.92 -1.28 -10.22
C VAL A 65 -2.63 -1.74 -10.86
N TYR A 66 -1.55 -1.68 -10.10
CA TYR A 66 -0.22 -2.10 -10.52
C TYR A 66 0.20 -3.35 -9.76
N ARG A 67 0.59 -4.41 -10.46
CA ARG A 67 1.17 -5.61 -9.86
C ARG A 67 2.69 -5.53 -9.87
N LEU A 68 3.30 -5.64 -8.69
CA LEU A 68 4.74 -5.61 -8.52
C LEU A 68 5.31 -7.00 -8.24
N LEU A 69 4.53 -7.83 -7.56
CA LEU A 69 4.93 -9.15 -7.13
C LEU A 69 3.78 -10.14 -7.35
N ASP A 70 4.07 -11.31 -7.89
CA ASP A 70 3.11 -12.39 -8.01
C ASP A 70 2.66 -12.83 -6.60
N THR A 71 1.35 -13.02 -6.41
CA THR A 71 0.76 -13.35 -5.10
C THR A 71 1.30 -14.64 -4.48
N LYS A 72 1.83 -15.57 -5.30
CA LYS A 72 2.46 -16.79 -4.77
C LYS A 72 3.73 -16.53 -3.95
N TYR A 73 4.42 -15.42 -4.20
CA TYR A 73 5.65 -15.06 -3.49
C TYR A 73 5.35 -14.27 -2.22
N HIS A 74 6.37 -13.88 -1.47
CA HIS A 74 6.24 -13.00 -0.32
C HIS A 74 7.47 -12.11 -0.14
N SER A 75 7.25 -10.96 0.46
CA SER A 75 8.27 -10.04 0.95
C SER A 75 8.14 -9.90 2.47
N LYS A 76 9.20 -9.49 3.13
CA LYS A 76 9.16 -9.22 4.58
C LYS A 76 8.46 -7.89 4.86
N THR A 77 7.68 -7.84 5.93
CA THR A 77 7.09 -6.61 6.49
C THR A 77 7.32 -6.56 7.98
N PHE A 78 6.91 -7.60 8.68
CA PHE A 78 6.99 -7.67 10.13
C PHE A 78 8.24 -8.39 10.62
N GLY A 79 9.00 -9.02 9.73
CA GLY A 79 10.14 -9.87 10.08
C GLY A 79 9.75 -11.25 10.61
N ASP A 80 8.45 -11.49 10.81
CA ASP A 80 7.90 -12.80 11.13
C ASP A 80 7.57 -13.55 9.83
N LYS A 81 8.33 -14.60 9.56
CA LYS A 81 8.18 -15.39 8.33
C LYS A 81 6.80 -16.04 8.21
N GLU A 82 6.23 -16.50 9.31
CA GLU A 82 4.91 -17.14 9.29
C GLU A 82 3.81 -16.18 8.92
N ILE A 83 3.88 -14.96 9.41
CA ILE A 83 2.94 -13.89 9.10
C ILE A 83 3.18 -13.41 7.67
N ASP A 84 4.42 -13.04 7.34
CA ASP A 84 4.77 -12.41 6.07
C ASP A 84 4.48 -13.31 4.86
N CYS A 85 4.72 -14.62 4.97
CA CYS A 85 4.49 -15.54 3.86
C CYS A 85 3.00 -15.83 3.57
N ARG A 86 2.12 -15.57 4.52
CA ARG A 86 0.67 -15.82 4.40
C ARG A 86 -0.12 -14.59 3.96
N GLN A 87 0.54 -13.45 3.75
CA GLN A 87 -0.11 -12.19 3.38
C GLN A 87 -0.04 -11.93 1.88
N ILE A 88 -1.12 -11.34 1.35
CA ILE A 88 -1.10 -10.57 0.11
C ILE A 88 -1.12 -9.10 0.53
N LYS A 89 -0.21 -8.30 0.03
CA LYS A 89 -0.01 -6.91 0.44
C LYS A 89 -0.50 -5.98 -0.64
N ILE A 90 -1.37 -5.05 -0.28
CA ILE A 90 -1.88 -4.00 -1.17
C ILE A 90 -1.54 -2.65 -0.56
N ALA A 91 -0.74 -1.86 -1.25
CA ALA A 91 -0.47 -0.49 -0.92
C ALA A 91 -1.44 0.42 -1.67
N VAL A 92 -2.11 1.34 -0.98
CA VAL A 92 -3.02 2.30 -1.58
C VAL A 92 -2.38 3.68 -1.55
N GLU A 93 -2.34 4.36 -2.70
CA GLU A 93 -1.75 5.70 -2.77
C GLU A 93 -2.50 6.66 -1.85
N ASN A 94 -1.78 7.18 -0.86
CA ASN A 94 -2.31 8.14 0.09
C ASN A 94 -1.15 8.83 0.79
N LEU A 95 -1.24 10.15 0.99
CA LEU A 95 -0.19 10.92 1.66
C LEU A 95 -0.20 10.73 3.18
N GLY A 96 -1.24 10.11 3.71
CA GLY A 96 -1.42 9.89 5.15
C GLY A 96 -1.84 11.15 5.88
N TRP A 97 -1.25 11.38 7.06
CA TRP A 97 -1.50 12.61 7.81
C TRP A 97 -0.78 13.81 7.19
N LEU A 98 -1.40 14.99 7.33
CA LEU A 98 -0.96 16.23 6.73
C LEU A 98 -0.61 17.26 7.81
N ASN A 99 0.44 18.03 7.56
CA ASN A 99 0.80 19.19 8.35
C ASN A 99 0.19 20.44 7.70
N LYS A 100 -0.45 21.29 8.51
CA LYS A 100 -0.91 22.61 8.06
C LYS A 100 0.18 23.64 8.36
N ASN A 101 0.63 24.35 7.35
CA ASN A 101 1.48 25.52 7.55
C ASN A 101 0.63 26.66 8.12
N THR A 102 0.97 27.15 9.30
CA THR A 102 0.20 28.18 10.01
C THR A 102 0.27 29.55 9.36
N ILE A 103 1.30 29.82 8.56
CA ILE A 103 1.49 31.12 7.88
C ILE A 103 0.76 31.14 6.55
N THR A 104 0.94 30.10 5.73
CA THR A 104 0.38 30.05 4.36
C THR A 104 -0.98 29.37 4.29
N GLY A 105 -1.36 28.60 5.30
CA GLY A 105 -2.57 27.78 5.32
C GLY A 105 -2.50 26.51 4.47
N TYR A 106 -1.41 26.28 3.73
CA TYR A 106 -1.25 25.11 2.87
C TYR A 106 -0.94 23.84 3.68
N TYR A 107 -1.27 22.73 3.08
CA TYR A 107 -1.03 21.40 3.64
C TYR A 107 0.11 20.69 2.91
N SER A 108 0.87 19.89 3.65
CA SER A 108 1.90 18.99 3.10
C SER A 108 1.95 17.68 3.89
N ASN A 109 2.44 16.62 3.26
CA ASN A 109 2.73 15.37 3.97
C ASN A 109 4.01 15.50 4.82
N TRP A 110 4.40 14.39 5.46
CA TRP A 110 5.57 14.33 6.34
C TRP A 110 6.92 14.54 5.65
N ILE A 111 7.01 14.39 4.32
CA ILE A 111 8.22 14.64 3.52
C ILE A 111 8.19 16.00 2.81
N GLY A 112 7.14 16.81 3.04
CA GLY A 112 7.01 18.14 2.45
C GLY A 112 6.28 18.19 1.11
N ASP A 113 5.74 17.08 0.59
CA ASP A 113 4.96 17.09 -0.64
C ASP A 113 3.69 17.92 -0.44
N PRO A 114 3.40 18.87 -1.34
CA PRO A 114 2.24 19.73 -1.21
C PRO A 114 0.94 18.94 -1.45
N PHE A 115 -0.04 19.19 -0.58
CA PHE A 115 -1.40 18.69 -0.73
C PHE A 115 -2.31 19.84 -1.17
N ARG A 116 -3.00 19.66 -2.30
CA ARG A 116 -3.77 20.72 -2.97
C ARG A 116 -5.29 20.54 -2.90
N SER A 117 -5.73 19.45 -2.30
CA SER A 117 -7.15 19.15 -2.13
C SER A 117 -7.61 19.53 -0.73
N GLU A 118 -8.91 19.40 -0.46
CA GLU A 118 -9.44 19.58 0.87
C GLU A 118 -9.11 18.37 1.75
N PRO A 119 -8.46 18.57 2.92
CA PRO A 119 -8.12 17.46 3.80
C PRO A 119 -9.36 16.89 4.51
N PHE A 120 -9.29 15.64 4.89
CA PHE A 120 -10.21 15.07 5.84
C PHE A 120 -9.81 15.47 7.26
N VAL A 121 -10.74 16.05 8.00
CA VAL A 121 -10.48 16.53 9.36
C VAL A 121 -10.98 15.50 10.37
N ARG A 122 -10.04 14.86 11.07
CA ARG A 122 -10.33 13.90 12.15
C ARG A 122 -9.17 13.84 13.11
N SER A 123 -9.44 13.97 14.41
CA SER A 123 -8.43 13.75 15.43
C SER A 123 -8.13 12.25 15.59
N TRP A 124 -6.86 11.88 15.36
CA TRP A 124 -6.34 10.55 15.62
C TRP A 124 -4.83 10.59 15.81
N ARG A 125 -4.30 10.04 16.91
CA ARG A 125 -2.87 10.04 17.27
C ARG A 125 -2.22 11.42 17.13
N ASP A 126 -2.82 12.45 17.69
CA ASP A 126 -2.36 13.85 17.65
C ASP A 126 -2.24 14.46 16.25
N LYS A 127 -2.88 13.87 15.25
CA LYS A 127 -3.00 14.39 13.90
C LYS A 127 -4.46 14.75 13.61
N PHE A 128 -4.65 15.82 12.84
CA PHE A 128 -5.98 16.36 12.58
C PHE A 128 -6.35 16.34 11.10
N TYR A 129 -5.38 16.41 10.21
CA TYR A 129 -5.59 16.53 8.78
C TYR A 129 -5.07 15.29 8.06
N TRP A 130 -5.87 14.74 7.15
CA TRP A 130 -5.58 13.48 6.47
C TRP A 130 -5.88 13.60 4.99
N ASP A 131 -5.10 12.92 4.16
CA ASP A 131 -5.44 12.70 2.77
C ASP A 131 -6.63 11.73 2.68
N ARG A 132 -7.59 12.02 1.80
CA ARG A 132 -8.75 11.15 1.57
C ARG A 132 -8.41 10.07 0.54
N TYR A 133 -8.95 8.91 0.72
CA TYR A 133 -9.04 7.94 -0.37
C TYR A 133 -10.06 8.42 -1.40
N SER A 134 -9.75 8.27 -2.68
CA SER A 134 -10.69 8.60 -3.76
C SER A 134 -11.71 7.48 -3.95
N GLU A 135 -12.86 7.80 -4.54
CA GLU A 135 -13.89 6.81 -4.86
C GLU A 135 -13.37 5.73 -5.83
N PRO A 136 -12.69 6.07 -6.95
CA PRO A 136 -12.10 5.06 -7.82
C PRO A 136 -11.11 4.11 -7.13
N GLN A 137 -10.32 4.63 -6.15
CA GLN A 137 -9.45 3.76 -5.36
C GLN A 137 -10.21 2.74 -4.54
N MET A 138 -11.30 3.18 -3.90
CA MET A 138 -12.09 2.30 -3.03
C MET A 138 -12.85 1.25 -3.84
N GLU A 139 -13.40 1.61 -4.99
CA GLU A 139 -14.05 0.68 -5.89
C GLU A 139 -13.07 -0.40 -6.39
N CYS A 140 -11.92 0.01 -6.92
CA CYS A 140 -10.89 -0.94 -7.36
C CYS A 140 -10.32 -1.78 -6.22
N LEU A 141 -10.15 -1.20 -5.03
CA LEU A 141 -9.68 -1.93 -3.85
C LEU A 141 -10.65 -3.05 -3.46
N ILE A 142 -11.95 -2.76 -3.45
CA ILE A 142 -13.00 -3.73 -3.13
C ILE A 142 -13.01 -4.85 -4.18
N GLU A 143 -13.03 -4.51 -5.48
CA GLU A 143 -13.01 -5.50 -6.57
C GLU A 143 -11.78 -6.39 -6.47
N LEU A 144 -10.59 -5.81 -6.28
CA LEU A 144 -9.33 -6.56 -6.12
C LEU A 144 -9.35 -7.47 -4.89
N CYS A 145 -9.84 -7.00 -3.75
CA CYS A 145 -9.92 -7.79 -2.53
C CYS A 145 -10.87 -9.00 -2.70
N LEU A 146 -12.03 -8.81 -3.33
CA LEU A 146 -12.98 -9.89 -3.60
C LEU A 146 -12.37 -10.94 -4.54
N ASP A 147 -11.72 -10.50 -5.63
CA ASP A 147 -11.04 -11.42 -6.56
C ASP A 147 -9.94 -12.22 -5.86
N LEU A 148 -9.12 -11.57 -5.05
CA LEU A 148 -8.06 -12.24 -4.28
C LEU A 148 -8.61 -13.19 -3.20
N CYS A 149 -9.71 -12.83 -2.53
CA CYS A 149 -10.38 -13.71 -1.58
C CYS A 149 -10.86 -14.99 -2.27
N ASN A 150 -11.51 -14.86 -3.42
CA ASN A 150 -11.97 -15.99 -4.23
C ASN A 150 -10.80 -16.84 -4.73
N THR A 151 -9.79 -16.22 -5.36
CA THR A 151 -8.64 -16.92 -5.94
C THR A 151 -7.82 -17.71 -4.91
N HIS A 152 -7.66 -17.15 -3.71
CA HIS A 152 -6.83 -17.74 -2.65
C HIS A 152 -7.63 -18.44 -1.54
N ASN A 153 -8.97 -18.50 -1.65
CA ASN A 153 -9.87 -19.03 -0.64
C ASN A 153 -9.63 -18.39 0.74
N ILE A 154 -9.57 -17.05 0.76
CA ILE A 154 -9.48 -16.23 1.97
C ILE A 154 -10.89 -15.88 2.41
N LYS A 155 -11.19 -16.05 3.70
CA LYS A 155 -12.51 -15.68 4.25
C LYS A 155 -12.70 -14.16 4.22
N GLU A 156 -13.82 -13.73 3.64
CA GLU A 156 -14.22 -12.31 3.60
C GLU A 156 -14.64 -11.83 4.99
N ARG A 157 -13.69 -11.32 5.74
CA ARG A 157 -13.93 -10.68 7.03
C ARG A 157 -12.90 -9.58 7.26
N ILE A 158 -13.36 -8.46 7.77
CA ILE A 158 -12.48 -7.41 8.26
C ILE A 158 -12.03 -7.79 9.67
N VAL A 159 -10.72 -7.87 9.87
CA VAL A 159 -10.15 -8.01 11.21
C VAL A 159 -9.88 -6.59 11.71
N PRO A 160 -10.55 -6.13 12.78
CA PRO A 160 -10.29 -4.82 13.35
C PRO A 160 -8.80 -4.67 13.70
N SER A 161 -8.24 -3.50 13.47
CA SER A 161 -6.83 -3.17 13.71
C SER A 161 -6.44 -3.11 15.20
N ASN A 162 -7.30 -3.53 16.11
CA ASN A 162 -7.05 -3.55 17.55
C ASN A 162 -5.89 -4.47 17.97
N GLY A 163 -5.23 -5.13 17.03
CA GLY A 163 -4.07 -5.97 17.28
C GLY A 163 -2.76 -5.49 16.65
N PHE A 164 -2.77 -4.37 15.94
CA PHE A 164 -1.54 -3.76 15.42
C PHE A 164 -1.25 -2.48 16.20
N ILE A 165 -0.57 -2.66 17.29
CA ILE A 165 0.10 -1.58 18.02
C ILE A 165 1.50 -1.41 17.47
#